data_f5eb3d827b03502f12335af25cb90f03
#
_entry.id   f5eb3d827b03502f12335af25cb90f03
#
_cell.length_a   1.000
_cell.length_b   1.000
_cell.length_c   1.000
_cell.angle_alpha   90.00
_cell.angle_beta   90.00
_cell.angle_gamma   90.00
#
_symmetry.space_group_name_H-M   'P 1'
#
loop_
_entity.id
_entity.type
_entity.pdbx_description
1 polymer ?
#
loop_
_entity_poly.entity_id
_entity_poly.type
_entity_poly.pdbx_seq_one_letter_code
_entity_poly.pdbx_strand_id
1 'polypeptide(L)'
;MSSVNQLLLWEKWRPKSIEDIVLLPRIRKNFENGINGNYIFYGHYGTGKTSLARILIGKYTKDKPFLELNSSLFTSIDVLRTQIEDFCKYTPMMETDSDVKYIFLDEFERVSSQFQDAFKAFIEKYNRNVRFIITTNHINKISDGIKSRIPQINFDCIDVEEERFLKQEIFKRIKNVILPQENITIPKENLISIITKKFPDFRSIMVELQNFISTGSLSKEYSGVSNKVKLELFEMLYDESYDYEKIWHFINNIFGAERVDVLFKLLGNTFVNWSIENGKNIDNLFICNYILSDYSSKLDSVSDPLILAMTVIGKYRDNLI
;
A
#
# COMPACT_ATOMS: atom_id res chain seq x y z
N MET A 1 -36.50 -10.60 -10.37
CA MET A 1 -35.42 -10.61 -9.38
C MET A 1 -34.20 -11.25 -10.04
N SER A 2 -33.39 -10.46 -10.70
CA SER A 2 -32.19 -10.92 -11.40
C SER A 2 -31.02 -10.82 -10.42
N SER A 3 -30.48 -11.97 -10.02
CA SER A 3 -29.18 -12.06 -9.35
C SER A 3 -28.11 -11.67 -10.35
N VAL A 4 -27.93 -10.39 -10.55
CA VAL A 4 -26.80 -9.84 -11.31
C VAL A 4 -25.58 -10.06 -10.43
N ASN A 5 -24.67 -10.87 -10.91
CA ASN A 5 -23.30 -11.00 -10.43
C ASN A 5 -22.64 -9.61 -10.50
N GLN A 6 -22.85 -8.77 -9.48
CA GLN A 6 -22.26 -7.43 -9.42
C GLN A 6 -20.79 -7.61 -9.08
N LEU A 7 -19.96 -7.65 -10.11
CA LEU A 7 -18.51 -7.56 -9.94
C LEU A 7 -18.19 -6.32 -9.11
N LEU A 8 -17.30 -6.47 -8.15
CA LEU A 8 -16.81 -5.36 -7.35
C LEU A 8 -16.20 -4.28 -8.26
N LEU A 9 -16.49 -3.01 -8.01
CA LEU A 9 -16.03 -1.90 -8.85
C LEU A 9 -14.53 -1.95 -9.15
N TRP A 10 -13.70 -2.23 -8.13
CA TRP A 10 -12.25 -2.32 -8.31
C TRP A 10 -11.82 -3.45 -9.24
N GLU A 11 -12.63 -4.50 -9.36
CA GLU A 11 -12.37 -5.64 -10.23
C GLU A 11 -12.87 -5.37 -11.66
N LYS A 12 -14.06 -4.80 -11.78
CA LYS A 12 -14.64 -4.36 -13.06
C LYS A 12 -13.74 -3.34 -13.76
N TRP A 13 -13.17 -2.40 -12.98
CA TRP A 13 -12.31 -1.32 -13.46
C TRP A 13 -10.82 -1.61 -13.36
N ARG A 14 -10.44 -2.87 -13.21
CA ARG A 14 -9.04 -3.26 -13.29
C ARG A 14 -8.48 -2.87 -14.65
N PRO A 15 -7.37 -2.11 -14.74
CA PRO A 15 -6.78 -1.68 -15.99
C PRO A 15 -6.47 -2.87 -16.92
N LYS A 16 -6.80 -2.73 -18.19
CA LYS A 16 -6.54 -3.74 -19.24
C LYS A 16 -5.49 -3.30 -20.24
N SER A 17 -5.18 -2.01 -20.27
CA SER A 17 -4.16 -1.42 -21.13
C SER A 17 -3.29 -0.43 -20.35
N ILE A 18 -2.15 -0.02 -20.93
CA ILE A 18 -1.27 0.99 -20.32
C ILE A 18 -1.96 2.36 -20.23
N GLU A 19 -2.87 2.64 -21.12
CA GLU A 19 -3.68 3.86 -21.16
C GLU A 19 -4.68 3.89 -20.01
N ASP A 20 -5.13 2.72 -19.58
CA ASP A 20 -6.10 2.58 -18.48
C ASP A 20 -5.48 2.73 -17.10
N ILE A 21 -4.21 2.53 -16.97
CA ILE A 21 -3.55 2.59 -15.65
C ILE A 21 -3.03 4.00 -15.36
N VAL A 22 -3.37 4.52 -14.18
CA VAL A 22 -2.80 5.77 -13.68
C VAL A 22 -1.39 5.50 -13.18
N LEU A 23 -0.40 6.07 -13.87
CA LEU A 23 1.03 5.87 -13.58
C LEU A 23 1.75 7.20 -13.55
N LEU A 24 2.79 7.28 -12.71
CA LEU A 24 3.76 8.36 -12.75
C LEU A 24 4.47 8.42 -14.11
N PRO A 25 4.75 9.61 -14.66
CA PRO A 25 5.42 9.77 -15.96
C PRO A 25 6.75 9.00 -16.04
N ARG A 26 7.55 9.01 -14.97
CA ARG A 26 8.82 8.27 -14.92
C ARG A 26 8.65 6.76 -15.04
N ILE A 27 7.56 6.20 -14.50
CA ILE A 27 7.26 4.77 -14.65
C ILE A 27 6.81 4.48 -16.07
N ARG A 28 5.91 5.29 -16.63
CA ARG A 28 5.40 5.14 -17.99
C ARG A 28 6.54 5.16 -19.01
N LYS A 29 7.48 6.09 -18.87
CA LYS A 29 8.65 6.25 -19.75
C LYS A 29 9.54 5.00 -19.80
N ASN A 30 9.68 4.27 -18.70
CA ASN A 30 10.48 3.04 -18.67
C ASN A 30 9.95 1.93 -19.58
N PHE A 31 8.67 1.99 -19.98
CA PHE A 31 8.00 0.93 -20.76
C PHE A 31 7.47 1.41 -22.11
N GLU A 32 7.84 2.59 -22.58
CA GLU A 32 7.49 3.09 -23.92
C GLU A 32 8.03 2.16 -25.02
N ASN A 33 9.23 1.64 -24.83
CA ASN A 33 9.91 0.74 -25.77
C ASN A 33 9.77 -0.75 -25.39
N GLY A 34 8.89 -1.09 -24.45
CA GLY A 34 8.63 -2.47 -24.06
C GLY A 34 9.40 -2.98 -22.84
N ILE A 35 9.37 -4.31 -22.68
CA ILE A 35 10.10 -5.02 -21.61
C ILE A 35 11.45 -5.43 -22.16
N ASN A 36 12.49 -4.72 -21.76
CA ASN A 36 13.86 -4.97 -22.25
C ASN A 36 14.73 -5.77 -21.26
N GLY A 37 14.20 -6.15 -20.10
CA GLY A 37 14.94 -6.84 -19.04
C GLY A 37 14.07 -7.42 -17.95
N ASN A 38 14.73 -7.76 -16.85
CA ASN A 38 14.05 -8.13 -15.60
C ASN A 38 13.68 -6.87 -14.82
N TYR A 39 12.61 -6.90 -14.02
CA TYR A 39 12.17 -5.74 -13.20
C TYR A 39 11.65 -6.17 -11.85
N ILE A 40 11.93 -5.38 -10.83
CA ILE A 40 11.26 -5.42 -9.53
C ILE A 40 10.37 -4.18 -9.42
N PHE A 41 9.06 -4.37 -9.33
CA PHE A 41 8.09 -3.31 -9.05
C PHE A 41 7.82 -3.28 -7.55
N TYR A 42 8.13 -2.19 -6.89
CA TYR A 42 7.93 -2.06 -5.45
C TYR A 42 7.22 -0.76 -5.08
N GLY A 43 6.60 -0.73 -3.91
CA GLY A 43 5.88 0.41 -3.36
C GLY A 43 4.59 -0.01 -2.66
N HIS A 44 3.83 0.97 -2.23
CA HIS A 44 2.61 0.79 -1.44
C HIS A 44 1.57 -0.10 -2.12
N TYR A 45 0.67 -0.68 -1.32
CA TYR A 45 -0.47 -1.46 -1.82
C TYR A 45 -1.34 -0.62 -2.76
N GLY A 46 -1.99 -1.28 -3.73
CA GLY A 46 -2.97 -0.63 -4.61
C GLY A 46 -2.41 0.39 -5.61
N THR A 47 -1.08 0.55 -5.73
CA THR A 47 -0.43 1.49 -6.66
C THR A 47 -0.33 1.00 -8.11
N GLY A 48 -0.85 -0.20 -8.41
CA GLY A 48 -0.92 -0.72 -9.78
C GLY A 48 0.21 -1.63 -10.22
N LYS A 49 1.14 -2.05 -9.34
CA LYS A 49 2.28 -2.93 -9.66
C LYS A 49 1.87 -4.21 -10.41
N THR A 50 0.99 -5.00 -9.81
CA THR A 50 0.47 -6.25 -10.39
C THR A 50 -0.27 -6.00 -11.71
N SER A 51 -1.06 -4.90 -11.79
CA SER A 51 -1.80 -4.55 -13.00
C SER A 51 -0.84 -4.20 -14.13
N LEU A 52 0.18 -3.38 -13.87
CA LEU A 52 1.18 -3.04 -14.89
C LEU A 52 1.95 -4.29 -15.35
N ALA A 53 2.37 -5.16 -14.43
CA ALA A 53 3.07 -6.39 -14.77
C ALA A 53 2.25 -7.24 -15.75
N ARG A 54 0.97 -7.49 -15.46
CA ARG A 54 0.08 -8.27 -16.32
C ARG A 54 -0.17 -7.60 -17.67
N ILE A 55 -0.38 -6.28 -17.70
CA ILE A 55 -0.56 -5.52 -18.95
C ILE A 55 0.67 -5.63 -19.84
N LEU A 56 1.84 -5.43 -19.26
CA LEU A 56 3.10 -5.51 -20.00
C LEU A 56 3.33 -6.92 -20.57
N ILE A 57 3.18 -7.94 -19.75
CA ILE A 57 3.35 -9.33 -20.19
C ILE A 57 2.32 -9.65 -21.28
N GLY A 58 1.03 -9.39 -21.06
CA GLY A 58 -0.02 -9.65 -22.05
C GLY A 58 0.22 -8.96 -23.39
N LYS A 59 0.75 -7.72 -23.38
CA LYS A 59 1.10 -6.99 -24.60
C LYS A 59 2.24 -7.65 -25.38
N TYR A 60 3.22 -8.24 -24.69
CA TYR A 60 4.42 -8.77 -25.33
C TYR A 60 4.41 -10.28 -25.54
N THR A 61 3.55 -11.02 -24.85
CA THR A 61 3.40 -12.47 -25.07
C THR A 61 2.54 -12.78 -26.29
N LYS A 62 1.60 -11.91 -26.70
CA LYS A 62 0.73 -12.12 -27.87
C LYS A 62 0.21 -13.56 -27.98
N ASP A 63 -0.47 -14.03 -26.95
CA ASP A 63 -1.01 -15.40 -26.86
C ASP A 63 0.02 -16.51 -26.55
N LYS A 64 1.30 -16.18 -26.35
CA LYS A 64 2.28 -17.14 -25.87
C LYS A 64 2.09 -17.40 -24.37
N PRO A 65 2.38 -18.62 -23.92
CA PRO A 65 2.28 -18.93 -22.50
C PRO A 65 3.29 -18.13 -21.68
N PHE A 66 2.85 -17.60 -20.55
CA PHE A 66 3.71 -17.04 -19.53
C PHE A 66 3.39 -17.71 -18.19
N LEU A 67 4.34 -17.71 -17.28
CA LEU A 67 4.16 -18.26 -15.96
C LEU A 67 3.85 -17.14 -14.97
N GLU A 68 2.69 -17.20 -14.33
CA GLU A 68 2.33 -16.30 -13.23
C GLU A 68 2.23 -17.10 -11.94
N LEU A 69 3.02 -16.70 -10.94
CA LEU A 69 3.05 -17.32 -9.62
C LEU A 69 2.80 -16.25 -8.55
N ASN A 70 1.77 -16.45 -7.74
CA ASN A 70 1.59 -15.66 -6.54
C ASN A 70 2.30 -16.37 -5.38
N SER A 71 3.37 -15.76 -4.90
CA SER A 71 4.24 -16.32 -3.87
C SER A 71 3.55 -16.55 -2.54
N SER A 72 2.41 -15.90 -2.30
CA SER A 72 1.62 -16.10 -1.07
C SER A 72 0.84 -17.42 -1.05
N LEU A 73 0.63 -18.04 -2.22
CA LEU A 73 -0.14 -19.30 -2.34
C LEU A 73 0.71 -20.56 -2.21
N PHE A 74 2.04 -20.41 -2.24
CA PHE A 74 2.95 -21.54 -2.18
C PHE A 74 3.58 -21.68 -0.81
N THR A 75 3.35 -22.81 -0.17
CA THR A 75 3.91 -23.17 1.13
C THR A 75 5.26 -23.89 1.03
N SER A 76 5.59 -24.43 -0.16
CA SER A 76 6.82 -25.18 -0.39
C SER A 76 7.71 -24.50 -1.43
N ILE A 77 8.98 -24.33 -1.07
CA ILE A 77 10.03 -23.83 -1.96
C ILE A 77 10.24 -24.73 -3.18
N ASP A 78 10.09 -26.05 -3.00
CA ASP A 78 10.33 -27.03 -4.03
C ASP A 78 9.30 -26.96 -5.16
N VAL A 79 8.04 -26.64 -4.81
CA VAL A 79 6.97 -26.44 -5.80
C VAL A 79 7.27 -25.23 -6.68
N LEU A 80 7.61 -24.08 -6.07
CA LEU A 80 7.99 -22.88 -6.81
C LEU A 80 9.21 -23.14 -7.72
N ARG A 81 10.23 -23.81 -7.17
CA ARG A 81 11.45 -24.13 -7.89
C ARG A 81 11.15 -25.02 -9.09
N THR A 82 10.40 -26.10 -8.91
CA THR A 82 10.05 -27.05 -9.97
C THR A 82 9.24 -26.37 -11.07
N GLN A 83 8.21 -25.59 -10.72
CA GLN A 83 7.39 -24.88 -11.71
C GLN A 83 8.21 -23.90 -12.56
N ILE A 84 9.13 -23.15 -11.94
CA ILE A 84 10.00 -22.22 -12.65
C ILE A 84 10.97 -23.00 -13.56
N GLU A 85 11.60 -24.06 -13.04
CA GLU A 85 12.53 -24.87 -13.82
C GLU A 85 11.88 -25.54 -15.02
N ASP A 86 10.70 -26.14 -14.82
CA ASP A 86 9.97 -26.81 -15.89
C ASP A 86 9.54 -25.83 -16.97
N PHE A 87 9.02 -24.66 -16.57
CA PHE A 87 8.66 -23.62 -17.51
C PHE A 87 9.87 -23.08 -18.28
N CYS A 88 11.01 -22.89 -17.62
CA CYS A 88 12.24 -22.44 -18.28
C CYS A 88 12.78 -23.46 -19.28
N LYS A 89 12.70 -24.75 -18.95
CA LYS A 89 13.20 -25.85 -19.79
C LYS A 89 12.26 -26.15 -20.96
N TYR A 90 10.97 -25.88 -20.82
CA TYR A 90 10.00 -26.11 -21.89
C TYR A 90 10.32 -25.23 -23.10
N THR A 91 10.69 -25.85 -24.20
CA THR A 91 10.91 -25.20 -25.49
C THR A 91 9.77 -25.63 -26.41
N PRO A 92 8.88 -24.72 -26.85
CA PRO A 92 7.92 -25.06 -27.90
C PRO A 92 8.62 -25.57 -29.13
N MET A 93 8.09 -26.60 -29.75
CA MET A 93 8.69 -27.26 -30.93
C MET A 93 8.70 -26.39 -32.20
N MET A 94 8.21 -25.18 -32.16
CA MET A 94 8.24 -24.23 -33.26
C MET A 94 8.94 -23.00 -32.79
N GLU A 95 10.15 -22.73 -33.40
CA GLU A 95 10.43 -21.36 -33.62
C GLU A 95 11.77 -20.74 -33.33
N THR A 96 11.96 -19.67 -33.92
CA THR A 96 13.08 -18.74 -34.00
C THR A 96 13.74 -18.44 -32.66
N ASP A 97 15.04 -18.27 -32.64
CA ASP A 97 15.94 -17.92 -31.51
C ASP A 97 15.53 -16.62 -30.73
N SER A 98 14.40 -15.99 -31.10
CA SER A 98 13.95 -14.72 -30.55
C SER A 98 12.84 -14.82 -29.47
N ASP A 99 12.43 -16.02 -29.06
CA ASP A 99 11.29 -16.17 -28.17
C ASP A 99 11.64 -16.08 -26.69
N VAL A 100 11.47 -14.87 -26.17
CA VAL A 100 11.61 -14.59 -24.74
C VAL A 100 10.37 -15.07 -24.00
N LYS A 101 10.56 -15.85 -22.94
CA LYS A 101 9.53 -16.27 -21.98
C LYS A 101 9.43 -15.25 -20.85
N TYR A 102 8.23 -15.09 -20.30
CA TYR A 102 7.99 -14.20 -19.17
C TYR A 102 7.56 -15.00 -17.95
N ILE A 103 8.16 -14.68 -16.81
CA ILE A 103 7.78 -15.22 -15.50
C ILE A 103 7.43 -14.04 -14.60
N PHE A 104 6.22 -14.06 -14.10
CA PHE A 104 5.71 -13.07 -13.17
C PHE A 104 5.59 -13.67 -11.77
N LEU A 105 6.28 -13.05 -10.80
CA LEU A 105 6.28 -13.43 -9.39
C LEU A 105 5.61 -12.31 -8.59
N ASP A 106 4.35 -12.53 -8.20
CA ASP A 106 3.60 -11.57 -7.40
C ASP A 106 3.81 -11.81 -5.90
N GLU A 107 3.83 -10.76 -5.09
CA GLU A 107 4.04 -10.78 -3.63
C GLU A 107 5.34 -11.50 -3.21
N PHE A 108 6.43 -11.21 -3.89
CA PHE A 108 7.71 -11.91 -3.70
C PHE A 108 8.30 -11.75 -2.29
N GLU A 109 7.88 -10.78 -1.50
CA GLU A 109 8.22 -10.65 -0.08
C GLU A 109 7.77 -11.83 0.79
N ARG A 110 6.94 -12.73 0.25
CA ARG A 110 6.44 -13.92 0.94
C ARG A 110 7.35 -15.14 0.79
N VAL A 111 8.27 -15.12 -0.17
CA VAL A 111 9.20 -16.24 -0.37
C VAL A 111 10.28 -16.29 0.72
N SER A 112 10.73 -17.50 1.04
CA SER A 112 11.79 -17.72 2.01
C SER A 112 13.14 -17.19 1.51
N SER A 113 14.07 -16.92 2.43
CA SER A 113 15.46 -16.54 2.10
C SER A 113 16.16 -17.61 1.26
N GLN A 114 15.94 -18.88 1.57
CA GLN A 114 16.46 -20.02 0.80
C GLN A 114 16.01 -20.01 -0.65
N PHE A 115 14.72 -19.68 -0.91
CA PHE A 115 14.25 -19.55 -2.28
C PHE A 115 14.90 -18.35 -2.96
N GLN A 116 15.04 -17.22 -2.29
CA GLN A 116 15.70 -16.04 -2.85
C GLN A 116 17.15 -16.34 -3.24
N ASP A 117 17.86 -17.15 -2.46
CA ASP A 117 19.21 -17.58 -2.78
C ASP A 117 19.26 -18.48 -4.03
N ALA A 118 18.35 -19.43 -4.14
CA ALA A 118 18.21 -20.26 -5.34
C ALA A 118 17.79 -19.42 -6.56
N PHE A 119 16.93 -18.43 -6.38
CA PHE A 119 16.43 -17.59 -7.46
C PHE A 119 17.50 -16.74 -8.14
N LYS A 120 18.55 -16.35 -7.41
CA LYS A 120 19.74 -15.69 -8.02
C LYS A 120 20.35 -16.54 -9.14
N ALA A 121 20.45 -17.85 -8.91
CA ALA A 121 20.97 -18.77 -9.92
C ALA A 121 20.02 -18.88 -11.14
N PHE A 122 18.69 -18.81 -10.95
CA PHE A 122 17.74 -18.77 -12.05
C PHE A 122 17.89 -17.53 -12.91
N ILE A 123 18.04 -16.35 -12.29
CA ILE A 123 18.25 -15.09 -13.00
C ILE A 123 19.48 -15.19 -13.92
N GLU A 124 20.58 -15.73 -13.42
CA GLU A 124 21.82 -15.85 -14.20
C GLU A 124 21.72 -16.93 -15.28
N LYS A 125 21.18 -18.09 -14.92
CA LYS A 125 21.10 -19.25 -15.82
C LYS A 125 20.19 -19.02 -17.02
N TYR A 126 19.06 -18.32 -16.82
CA TYR A 126 18.03 -18.15 -17.85
C TYR A 126 17.96 -16.74 -18.45
N ASN A 127 18.94 -15.88 -18.20
CA ASN A 127 18.95 -14.48 -18.62
C ASN A 127 18.79 -14.25 -20.13
N ARG A 128 19.13 -15.23 -20.95
CA ARG A 128 19.02 -15.14 -22.41
C ARG A 128 17.57 -15.26 -22.87
N ASN A 129 16.82 -16.19 -22.31
CA ASN A 129 15.53 -16.64 -22.84
C ASN A 129 14.35 -16.32 -21.92
N VAL A 130 14.59 -15.82 -20.70
CA VAL A 130 13.54 -15.55 -19.72
C VAL A 130 13.65 -14.12 -19.20
N ARG A 131 12.50 -13.48 -19.00
CA ARG A 131 12.40 -12.19 -18.29
C ARG A 131 11.54 -12.38 -17.04
N PHE A 132 12.08 -11.93 -15.93
CA PHE A 132 11.41 -11.99 -14.64
C PHE A 132 10.83 -10.62 -14.32
N ILE A 133 9.55 -10.59 -14.01
CA ILE A 133 8.89 -9.42 -13.41
C ILE A 133 8.47 -9.82 -12.00
N ILE A 134 8.89 -9.05 -11.03
CA ILE A 134 8.65 -9.30 -9.61
C ILE A 134 7.87 -8.14 -9.05
N THR A 135 6.83 -8.40 -8.24
CA THR A 135 6.20 -7.33 -7.45
C THR A 135 6.43 -7.57 -5.97
N THR A 136 6.57 -6.49 -5.23
CA THR A 136 6.69 -6.52 -3.77
C THR A 136 6.16 -5.23 -3.16
N ASN A 137 5.57 -5.33 -1.97
CA ASN A 137 5.22 -4.15 -1.18
C ASN A 137 6.35 -3.77 -0.21
N HIS A 138 7.32 -4.65 -0.01
CA HIS A 138 8.41 -4.49 0.95
C HIS A 138 9.77 -4.78 0.31
N ILE A 139 10.36 -3.78 -0.35
CA ILE A 139 11.67 -3.93 -1.02
C ILE A 139 12.78 -4.39 -0.06
N ASN A 140 12.68 -4.03 1.22
CA ASN A 140 13.65 -4.41 2.25
C ASN A 140 13.64 -5.92 2.56
N LYS A 141 12.57 -6.66 2.19
CA LYS A 141 12.50 -8.11 2.32
C LYS A 141 13.15 -8.85 1.16
N ILE A 142 13.55 -8.14 0.11
CA ILE A 142 14.25 -8.70 -1.05
C ILE A 142 15.75 -8.64 -0.80
N SER A 143 16.42 -9.78 -0.99
CA SER A 143 17.88 -9.88 -0.77
C SER A 143 18.67 -8.96 -1.71
N ASP A 144 19.77 -8.40 -1.22
CA ASP A 144 20.63 -7.51 -1.99
C ASP A 144 21.21 -8.18 -3.22
N GLY A 145 21.43 -9.50 -3.14
CA GLY A 145 21.87 -10.29 -4.28
C GLY A 145 20.89 -10.30 -5.46
N ILE A 146 19.56 -10.23 -5.22
CA ILE A 146 18.55 -10.08 -6.27
C ILE A 146 18.49 -8.61 -6.72
N LYS A 147 18.46 -7.67 -5.78
CA LYS A 147 18.40 -6.23 -6.08
C LYS A 147 19.56 -5.72 -6.93
N SER A 148 20.74 -6.30 -6.78
CA SER A 148 21.91 -5.95 -7.60
C SER A 148 21.84 -6.46 -9.04
N ARG A 149 20.95 -7.41 -9.33
CA ARG A 149 20.81 -8.06 -10.66
C ARG A 149 19.58 -7.59 -11.43
N ILE A 150 18.62 -7.00 -10.75
CA ILE A 150 17.34 -6.60 -11.35
C ILE A 150 17.06 -5.12 -11.06
N PRO A 151 16.84 -4.30 -12.09
CA PRO A 151 16.39 -2.92 -11.94
C PRO A 151 15.12 -2.80 -11.10
N GLN A 152 15.10 -1.82 -10.21
CA GLN A 152 14.02 -1.58 -9.27
C GLN A 152 13.22 -0.37 -9.71
N ILE A 153 11.91 -0.52 -9.83
CA ILE A 153 10.97 0.53 -10.21
C ILE A 153 10.11 0.88 -9.00
N ASN A 154 10.29 2.07 -8.47
CA ASN A 154 9.52 2.58 -7.35
C ASN A 154 8.16 3.11 -7.81
N PHE A 155 7.07 2.59 -7.23
CA PHE A 155 5.69 3.04 -7.48
C PHE A 155 5.20 4.09 -6.48
N ASP A 156 5.95 4.32 -5.41
CA ASP A 156 5.62 5.37 -4.45
C ASP A 156 6.01 6.74 -5.00
N CYS A 157 5.26 7.76 -4.60
CA CYS A 157 5.64 9.15 -4.89
C CYS A 157 6.92 9.50 -4.13
N ILE A 158 7.84 10.16 -4.81
CA ILE A 158 9.10 10.61 -4.22
C ILE A 158 9.02 12.06 -3.71
N ASP A 159 8.02 12.81 -4.15
CA ASP A 159 7.79 14.20 -3.77
C ASP A 159 6.30 14.58 -3.81
N VAL A 160 6.01 15.79 -3.38
CA VAL A 160 4.65 16.35 -3.32
C VAL A 160 4.06 16.59 -4.72
N GLU A 161 4.90 16.83 -5.72
CA GLU A 161 4.46 17.08 -7.10
C GLU A 161 3.95 15.79 -7.73
N GLU A 162 4.66 14.67 -7.55
CA GLU A 162 4.20 13.36 -7.98
C GLU A 162 2.89 12.94 -7.28
N GLU A 163 2.79 13.19 -5.97
CA GLU A 163 1.57 12.93 -5.22
C GLU A 163 0.39 13.75 -5.78
N ARG A 164 0.59 15.05 -6.00
CA ARG A 164 -0.42 15.93 -6.57
C ARG A 164 -0.83 15.49 -7.96
N PHE A 165 0.12 15.15 -8.80
CA PHE A 165 -0.11 14.64 -10.15
C PHE A 165 -0.98 13.36 -10.11
N LEU A 166 -0.60 12.35 -9.33
CA LEU A 166 -1.36 11.12 -9.24
C LEU A 166 -2.79 11.34 -8.72
N LYS A 167 -2.97 12.14 -7.67
CA LYS A 167 -4.31 12.49 -7.17
C LYS A 167 -5.18 13.13 -8.24
N GLN A 168 -4.62 14.01 -9.06
CA GLN A 168 -5.32 14.65 -10.17
C GLN A 168 -5.70 13.65 -11.27
N GLU A 169 -4.78 12.77 -11.65
CA GLU A 169 -5.04 11.77 -12.68
C GLU A 169 -6.07 10.71 -12.21
N ILE A 170 -5.99 10.28 -10.95
CA ILE A 170 -7.01 9.42 -10.34
C ILE A 170 -8.38 10.11 -10.37
N PHE A 171 -8.44 11.40 -9.98
CA PHE A 171 -9.68 12.17 -10.03
C PHE A 171 -10.24 12.27 -11.44
N LYS A 172 -9.41 12.61 -12.43
CA LYS A 172 -9.81 12.68 -13.84
C LYS A 172 -10.35 11.36 -14.34
N ARG A 173 -9.66 10.24 -14.06
CA ARG A 173 -10.08 8.92 -14.48
C ARG A 173 -11.43 8.53 -13.86
N ILE A 174 -11.60 8.71 -12.58
CA ILE A 174 -12.87 8.38 -11.91
C ILE A 174 -13.98 9.25 -12.46
N LYS A 175 -13.79 10.59 -12.49
CA LYS A 175 -14.83 11.55 -12.90
C LYS A 175 -15.24 11.41 -14.37
N ASN A 176 -14.26 11.24 -15.27
CA ASN A 176 -14.51 11.34 -16.71
C ASN A 176 -14.73 9.98 -17.37
N VAL A 177 -14.31 8.89 -16.75
CA VAL A 177 -14.40 7.54 -17.34
C VAL A 177 -15.31 6.64 -16.51
N ILE A 178 -15.00 6.47 -15.21
CA ILE A 178 -15.69 5.47 -14.39
C ILE A 178 -17.12 5.90 -14.06
N LEU A 179 -17.31 7.08 -13.49
CA LEU A 179 -18.64 7.55 -13.07
C LEU A 179 -19.65 7.64 -14.23
N PRO A 180 -19.29 8.16 -15.43
CA PRO A 180 -20.23 8.19 -16.56
C PRO A 180 -20.62 6.79 -17.04
N GLN A 181 -19.69 5.84 -17.09
CA GLN A 181 -20.01 4.48 -17.55
C GLN A 181 -20.82 3.67 -16.53
N GLU A 182 -20.75 4.04 -15.24
CA GLU A 182 -21.62 3.45 -14.22
C GLU A 182 -22.96 4.20 -14.05
N ASN A 183 -23.17 5.31 -14.77
CA ASN A 183 -24.33 6.21 -14.61
C ASN A 183 -24.47 6.75 -13.19
N ILE A 184 -23.35 7.12 -12.56
CA ILE A 184 -23.29 7.58 -11.17
C ILE A 184 -22.89 9.04 -11.13
N THR A 185 -23.54 9.79 -10.23
CA THR A 185 -23.18 11.17 -9.92
C THR A 185 -22.76 11.28 -8.46
N ILE A 186 -21.57 11.85 -8.23
CA ILE A 186 -21.02 12.08 -6.90
C ILE A 186 -20.61 13.54 -6.78
N PRO A 187 -20.92 14.22 -5.68
CA PRO A 187 -20.41 15.57 -5.40
C PRO A 187 -18.88 15.59 -5.46
N LYS A 188 -18.34 16.64 -6.08
CA LYS A 188 -16.90 16.79 -6.28
C LYS A 188 -16.11 16.71 -4.97
N GLU A 189 -16.64 17.31 -3.92
CA GLU A 189 -16.06 17.36 -2.58
C GLU A 189 -15.91 15.96 -1.99
N ASN A 190 -16.92 15.12 -2.16
CA ASN A 190 -16.92 13.74 -1.67
C ASN A 190 -15.88 12.91 -2.42
N LEU A 191 -15.78 13.05 -3.74
CA LEU A 191 -14.78 12.35 -4.53
C LEU A 191 -13.36 12.77 -4.14
N ILE A 192 -13.11 14.06 -3.94
CA ILE A 192 -11.82 14.57 -3.46
C ILE A 192 -11.51 14.00 -2.07
N SER A 193 -12.50 13.96 -1.17
CA SER A 193 -12.34 13.40 0.17
C SER A 193 -11.96 11.92 0.12
N ILE A 194 -12.65 11.12 -0.70
CA ILE A 194 -12.33 9.69 -0.89
C ILE A 194 -10.88 9.52 -1.35
N ILE A 195 -10.50 10.23 -2.41
CA ILE A 195 -9.15 10.13 -2.98
C ILE A 195 -8.11 10.53 -1.95
N THR A 196 -8.28 11.67 -1.27
CA THR A 196 -7.31 12.17 -0.31
C THR A 196 -7.11 11.22 0.88
N LYS A 197 -8.18 10.59 1.35
CA LYS A 197 -8.13 9.67 2.50
C LYS A 197 -7.50 8.33 2.17
N LYS A 198 -7.72 7.82 0.96
CA LYS A 198 -7.31 6.45 0.57
C LYS A 198 -6.05 6.41 -0.28
N PHE A 199 -5.56 7.58 -0.72
CA PHE A 199 -4.32 7.67 -1.47
C PHE A 199 -3.13 7.06 -0.68
N PRO A 200 -2.23 6.29 -1.30
CA PRO A 200 -2.11 6.03 -2.74
C PRO A 200 -2.83 4.76 -3.23
N ASP A 201 -3.61 4.09 -2.39
CA ASP A 201 -4.26 2.82 -2.70
C ASP A 201 -5.51 3.01 -3.59
N PHE A 202 -5.35 2.84 -4.91
CA PHE A 202 -6.46 2.94 -5.86
C PHE A 202 -7.55 1.88 -5.63
N ARG A 203 -7.19 0.68 -5.15
CA ARG A 203 -8.17 -0.36 -4.82
C ARG A 203 -9.07 0.09 -3.68
N SER A 204 -8.48 0.62 -2.61
CA SER A 204 -9.23 1.18 -1.48
C SER A 204 -10.08 2.39 -1.87
N ILE A 205 -9.61 3.24 -2.79
CA ILE A 205 -10.41 4.33 -3.36
C ILE A 205 -11.67 3.78 -4.05
N MET A 206 -11.53 2.73 -4.86
CA MET A 206 -12.66 2.12 -5.58
C MET A 206 -13.63 1.39 -4.64
N VAL A 207 -13.14 0.76 -3.58
CA VAL A 207 -13.98 0.15 -2.54
C VAL A 207 -14.80 1.21 -1.81
N GLU A 208 -14.16 2.31 -1.41
CA GLU A 208 -14.85 3.43 -0.74
C GLU A 208 -15.86 4.10 -1.66
N LEU A 209 -15.52 4.23 -2.94
CA LEU A 209 -16.44 4.73 -3.96
C LEU A 209 -17.69 3.84 -4.07
N GLN A 210 -17.52 2.52 -4.10
CA GLN A 210 -18.62 1.56 -4.13
C GLN A 210 -19.49 1.66 -2.87
N ASN A 211 -18.88 1.79 -1.70
CA ASN A 211 -19.60 2.00 -0.44
C ASN A 211 -20.43 3.28 -0.48
N PHE A 212 -19.85 4.38 -0.94
CA PHE A 212 -20.55 5.65 -1.08
C PHE A 212 -21.76 5.54 -2.02
N ILE A 213 -21.60 4.84 -3.14
CA ILE A 213 -22.68 4.58 -4.10
C ILE A 213 -23.82 3.79 -3.45
N SER A 214 -23.50 2.80 -2.63
CA SER A 214 -24.49 1.91 -2.00
C SER A 214 -25.22 2.56 -0.82
N THR A 215 -24.54 3.43 -0.06
CA THR A 215 -25.04 3.96 1.21
C THR A 215 -25.43 5.43 1.16
N GLY A 216 -25.02 6.16 0.11
CA GLY A 216 -25.16 7.62 0.01
C GLY A 216 -24.26 8.40 0.97
N SER A 217 -23.46 7.70 1.77
CA SER A 217 -22.55 8.30 2.76
C SER A 217 -21.14 7.73 2.60
N LEU A 218 -20.15 8.57 2.86
CA LEU A 218 -18.79 8.06 3.04
C LEU A 218 -18.83 7.07 4.20
N SER A 219 -18.13 5.95 4.03
CA SER A 219 -17.95 5.03 5.14
C SER A 219 -17.52 5.89 6.33
N LYS A 220 -18.21 5.74 7.44
CA LYS A 220 -17.67 6.14 8.72
C LYS A 220 -16.49 5.22 9.00
N GLU A 221 -15.50 5.28 8.11
CA GLU A 221 -14.20 4.87 8.58
C GLU A 221 -13.98 5.72 9.81
N TYR A 222 -13.57 5.06 10.79
CA TYR A 222 -12.88 5.66 11.90
C TYR A 222 -11.62 6.35 11.37
N SER A 223 -11.85 7.18 10.34
CA SER A 223 -10.90 8.01 9.65
C SER A 223 -10.61 9.15 10.57
N GLY A 224 -9.48 9.10 11.11
CA GLY A 224 -8.83 10.19 11.77
C GLY A 224 -9.73 11.02 12.69
N VAL A 225 -9.50 10.94 13.95
CA VAL A 225 -9.98 11.89 14.95
C VAL A 225 -10.10 13.26 14.31
N SER A 226 -11.28 13.90 14.39
CA SER A 226 -11.50 15.22 13.79
C SER A 226 -10.43 16.21 14.26
N ASN A 227 -10.09 17.20 13.44
CA ASN A 227 -9.06 18.18 13.84
C ASN A 227 -9.40 18.85 15.20
N LYS A 228 -10.68 19.08 15.48
CA LYS A 228 -11.11 19.59 16.77
C LYS A 228 -10.73 18.65 17.93
N VAL A 229 -11.02 17.38 17.79
CA VAL A 229 -10.69 16.36 18.81
C VAL A 229 -9.18 16.15 18.96
N LYS A 230 -8.42 16.27 17.87
CA LYS A 230 -6.94 16.22 17.92
C LYS A 230 -6.38 17.38 18.73
N LEU A 231 -6.85 18.59 18.44
CA LEU A 231 -6.41 19.79 19.14
C LEU A 231 -6.76 19.69 20.62
N GLU A 232 -7.98 19.30 20.93
CA GLU A 232 -8.42 19.11 22.31
C GLU A 232 -7.58 18.08 23.07
N LEU A 233 -7.27 16.94 22.45
CA LEU A 233 -6.35 15.95 23.02
C LEU A 233 -4.96 16.53 23.26
N PHE A 234 -4.41 17.23 22.26
CA PHE A 234 -3.06 17.78 22.34
C PHE A 234 -2.93 18.87 23.41
N GLU A 235 -3.97 19.69 23.57
CA GLU A 235 -4.03 20.67 24.66
C GLU A 235 -4.12 20.00 26.02
N MET A 236 -4.93 18.93 26.17
CA MET A 236 -5.02 18.16 27.40
C MET A 236 -3.68 17.58 27.86
N LEU A 237 -2.76 17.28 26.93
CA LEU A 237 -1.45 16.73 27.26
C LEU A 237 -0.51 17.77 27.90
N TYR A 238 -0.68 19.05 27.59
CA TYR A 238 0.14 20.16 28.10
C TYR A 238 -0.53 20.98 29.20
N ASP A 239 -1.80 20.74 29.51
CA ASP A 239 -2.55 21.54 30.48
C ASP A 239 -2.79 20.76 31.78
N GLU A 240 -2.18 21.24 32.85
CA GLU A 240 -2.29 20.68 34.21
C GLU A 240 -3.72 20.69 34.76
N SER A 241 -4.61 21.58 34.24
CA SER A 241 -5.98 21.69 34.71
C SER A 241 -6.86 20.48 34.40
N TYR A 242 -6.43 19.63 33.44
CA TYR A 242 -7.13 18.39 33.14
C TYR A 242 -6.66 17.28 34.06
N ASP A 243 -7.58 16.73 34.86
CA ASP A 243 -7.31 15.53 35.63
C ASP A 243 -7.34 14.25 34.78
N TYR A 244 -6.74 13.17 35.31
CA TYR A 244 -6.67 11.89 34.61
C TYR A 244 -8.06 11.26 34.37
N GLU A 245 -9.07 11.58 35.17
CA GLU A 245 -10.44 11.07 34.99
C GLU A 245 -11.08 11.67 33.73
N LYS A 246 -10.93 12.97 33.51
CA LYS A 246 -11.43 13.65 32.31
C LYS A 246 -10.72 13.11 31.04
N ILE A 247 -9.41 12.94 31.11
CA ILE A 247 -8.63 12.39 29.99
C ILE A 247 -9.07 10.95 29.70
N TRP A 248 -9.27 10.13 30.74
CA TRP A 248 -9.81 8.78 30.59
C TRP A 248 -11.14 8.75 29.87
N HIS A 249 -12.08 9.55 30.33
CA HIS A 249 -13.39 9.63 29.69
C HIS A 249 -13.30 10.11 28.25
N PHE A 250 -12.46 11.08 27.97
CA PHE A 250 -12.22 11.55 26.62
C PHE A 250 -11.66 10.45 25.72
N ILE A 251 -10.62 9.77 26.15
CA ILE A 251 -9.99 8.71 25.37
C ILE A 251 -10.93 7.53 25.17
N ASN A 252 -11.60 7.10 26.23
CA ASN A 252 -12.54 5.99 26.16
C ASN A 252 -13.72 6.27 25.23
N ASN A 253 -14.27 7.47 25.26
CA ASN A 253 -15.39 7.86 24.40
C ASN A 253 -15.01 8.03 22.92
N ILE A 254 -13.79 8.48 22.64
CA ILE A 254 -13.34 8.80 21.28
C ILE A 254 -12.67 7.60 20.62
N PHE A 255 -11.82 6.90 21.34
CA PHE A 255 -11.00 5.82 20.81
C PHE A 255 -11.51 4.43 21.22
N GLY A 256 -11.91 4.25 22.47
CA GLY A 256 -12.21 2.92 22.99
C GLY A 256 -11.00 1.98 22.92
N ALA A 257 -11.20 0.74 23.35
CA ALA A 257 -10.14 -0.28 23.28
C ALA A 257 -9.76 -0.65 21.82
N GLU A 258 -10.70 -0.54 20.90
CA GLU A 258 -10.54 -0.94 19.50
C GLU A 258 -9.69 0.03 18.66
N ARG A 259 -9.40 1.24 19.17
CA ARG A 259 -8.77 2.32 18.41
C ARG A 259 -7.52 2.88 19.07
N VAL A 260 -6.94 2.17 19.99
CA VAL A 260 -5.72 2.60 20.67
C VAL A 260 -4.54 2.70 19.69
N ASP A 261 -4.52 1.89 18.63
CA ASP A 261 -3.54 2.01 17.55
C ASP A 261 -3.62 3.35 16.80
N VAL A 262 -4.85 3.88 16.63
CA VAL A 262 -5.08 5.19 16.01
C VAL A 262 -4.59 6.30 16.94
N LEU A 263 -4.87 6.19 18.24
CA LEU A 263 -4.35 7.11 19.26
C LEU A 263 -2.81 7.14 19.23
N PHE A 264 -2.16 5.98 19.21
CA PHE A 264 -0.70 5.90 19.18
C PHE A 264 -0.09 6.50 17.90
N LYS A 265 -0.69 6.25 16.74
CA LYS A 265 -0.29 6.91 15.49
C LYS A 265 -0.43 8.44 15.55
N LEU A 266 -1.49 8.91 16.22
CA LEU A 266 -1.73 10.33 16.42
C LEU A 266 -0.65 10.98 17.29
N LEU A 267 -0.28 10.32 18.39
CA LEU A 267 0.73 10.78 19.33
C LEU A 267 2.15 10.75 18.71
N GLY A 268 2.43 9.78 17.84
CA GLY A 268 3.75 9.66 17.21
C GLY A 268 4.06 10.80 16.25
N ASN A 269 3.29 10.94 15.20
CA ASN A 269 3.62 11.86 14.10
C ASN A 269 2.89 13.20 14.20
N THR A 270 1.58 13.17 14.47
CA THR A 270 0.76 14.39 14.37
C THR A 270 0.98 15.30 15.56
N PHE A 271 1.11 14.74 16.75
CA PHE A 271 1.33 15.48 17.99
C PHE A 271 2.69 16.19 18.00
N VAL A 272 3.74 15.53 17.57
CA VAL A 272 5.08 16.10 17.50
C VAL A 272 5.12 17.31 16.56
N ASN A 273 4.56 17.17 15.35
CA ASN A 273 4.51 18.27 14.40
C ASN A 273 3.69 19.46 14.93
N TRP A 274 2.52 19.16 15.54
CA TRP A 274 1.69 20.19 16.14
C TRP A 274 2.41 20.93 17.29
N SER A 275 3.15 20.20 18.14
CA SER A 275 3.91 20.79 19.25
C SER A 275 4.98 21.76 18.74
N ILE A 276 5.68 21.39 17.68
CA ILE A 276 6.69 22.25 17.05
C ILE A 276 6.04 23.49 16.43
N GLU A 277 4.97 23.33 15.66
CA GLU A 277 4.24 24.42 14.99
C GLU A 277 3.63 25.42 15.98
N ASN A 278 3.24 24.97 17.16
CA ASN A 278 2.62 25.81 18.19
C ASN A 278 3.60 26.29 19.27
N GLY A 279 4.91 26.14 19.05
CA GLY A 279 5.95 26.66 19.94
C GLY A 279 5.92 26.06 21.34
N LYS A 280 5.43 24.79 21.48
CA LYS A 280 5.43 24.08 22.76
C LYS A 280 6.83 23.61 23.11
N ASN A 281 7.08 23.36 24.40
CA ASN A 281 8.34 22.76 24.82
C ASN A 281 8.54 21.39 24.16
N ILE A 282 9.63 21.25 23.38
CA ILE A 282 9.94 20.05 22.59
C ILE A 282 11.06 19.22 23.19
N ASP A 283 11.70 19.67 24.27
CA ASP A 283 12.89 19.02 24.83
C ASP A 283 12.65 17.56 25.21
N ASN A 284 11.47 17.26 25.71
CA ASN A 284 11.09 15.93 26.15
C ASN A 284 10.30 15.13 25.10
N LEU A 285 10.00 15.67 23.92
CA LEU A 285 9.27 14.94 22.86
C LEU A 285 10.03 13.69 22.41
N PHE A 286 11.34 13.71 22.48
CA PHE A 286 12.13 12.53 22.13
C PHE A 286 11.90 11.38 23.13
N ILE A 287 11.77 11.69 24.42
CA ILE A 287 11.43 10.74 25.47
C ILE A 287 10.02 10.20 25.25
N CYS A 288 9.06 11.07 24.91
CA CYS A 288 7.69 10.69 24.57
C CYS A 288 7.63 9.70 23.39
N ASN A 289 8.40 9.95 22.34
CA ASN A 289 8.47 9.04 21.18
C ASN A 289 9.12 7.69 21.55
N TYR A 290 10.13 7.69 22.39
CA TYR A 290 10.72 6.45 22.88
C TYR A 290 9.70 5.62 23.68
N ILE A 291 8.98 6.27 24.60
CA ILE A 291 7.90 5.65 25.37
C ILE A 291 6.86 5.05 24.42
N LEU A 292 6.40 5.81 23.43
CA LEU A 292 5.40 5.36 22.46
C LEU A 292 5.88 4.13 21.68
N SER A 293 7.12 4.12 21.23
CA SER A 293 7.71 2.99 20.51
C SER A 293 7.75 1.70 21.35
N ASP A 294 8.18 1.82 22.64
CA ASP A 294 8.20 0.69 23.55
C ASP A 294 6.79 0.12 23.80
N TYR A 295 5.81 0.99 24.03
CA TYR A 295 4.45 0.56 24.32
C TYR A 295 3.68 0.11 23.09
N SER A 296 3.96 0.67 21.91
CA SER A 296 3.34 0.24 20.65
C SER A 296 3.66 -1.22 20.33
N SER A 297 4.85 -1.68 20.66
CA SER A 297 5.26 -3.08 20.45
C SER A 297 4.50 -4.07 21.35
N LYS A 298 3.87 -3.59 22.42
CA LYS A 298 3.15 -4.40 23.40
C LYS A 298 1.63 -4.44 23.13
N LEU A 299 1.14 -3.64 22.19
CA LEU A 299 -0.31 -3.45 21.97
C LEU A 299 -1.03 -4.77 21.67
N ASP A 300 -0.44 -5.63 20.85
CA ASP A 300 -1.04 -6.91 20.46
C ASP A 300 -0.99 -7.99 21.58
N SER A 301 -0.23 -7.73 22.65
CA SER A 301 -0.01 -8.69 23.75
C SER A 301 -0.77 -8.37 25.02
N VAL A 302 -1.47 -7.24 25.09
CA VAL A 302 -2.16 -6.77 26.29
C VAL A 302 -3.65 -7.08 26.22
N SER A 303 -4.21 -7.56 27.33
CA SER A 303 -5.63 -7.90 27.43
C SER A 303 -6.55 -6.67 27.39
N ASP A 304 -6.07 -5.52 27.84
CA ASP A 304 -6.82 -4.26 27.80
C ASP A 304 -5.97 -3.13 27.20
N PRO A 305 -6.16 -2.80 25.93
CA PRO A 305 -5.44 -1.73 25.25
C PRO A 305 -5.64 -0.33 25.86
N LEU A 306 -6.79 -0.07 26.51
CA LEU A 306 -7.05 1.23 27.15
C LEU A 306 -6.17 1.49 28.34
N ILE A 307 -5.85 0.47 29.14
CA ILE A 307 -4.89 0.59 30.25
C ILE A 307 -3.52 0.98 29.72
N LEU A 308 -3.11 0.35 28.62
CA LEU A 308 -1.85 0.67 27.95
C LEU A 308 -1.85 2.13 27.44
N ALA A 309 -2.95 2.56 26.81
CA ALA A 309 -3.12 3.93 26.33
C ALA A 309 -2.99 4.95 27.46
N MET A 310 -3.66 4.72 28.56
CA MET A 310 -3.59 5.62 29.74
C MET A 310 -2.19 5.65 30.38
N THR A 311 -1.50 4.53 30.39
CA THR A 311 -0.11 4.49 30.84
C THR A 311 0.79 5.35 29.95
N VAL A 312 0.62 5.29 28.62
CA VAL A 312 1.37 6.14 27.69
C VAL A 312 1.04 7.61 27.90
N ILE A 313 -0.25 7.95 28.02
CA ILE A 313 -0.71 9.32 28.26
C ILE A 313 -0.15 9.88 29.58
N GLY A 314 -0.19 9.10 30.65
CA GLY A 314 0.39 9.50 31.93
C GLY A 314 1.88 9.83 31.79
N LYS A 315 2.64 8.93 31.17
CA LYS A 315 4.08 9.15 30.94
C LYS A 315 4.35 10.34 29.99
N TYR A 316 3.48 10.59 29.01
CA TYR A 316 3.59 11.78 28.19
C TYR A 316 3.46 13.04 29.03
N ARG A 317 2.41 13.14 29.84
CA ARG A 317 2.17 14.30 30.71
C ARG A 317 3.30 14.51 31.70
N ASP A 318 3.77 13.46 32.36
CA ASP A 318 4.90 13.53 33.33
C ASP A 318 6.19 14.08 32.71
N ASN A 319 6.33 14.01 31.37
CA ASN A 319 7.48 14.53 30.65
C ASN A 319 7.21 15.87 29.94
N LEU A 320 5.96 16.25 29.71
CA LEU A 320 5.59 17.46 28.98
C LEU A 320 5.27 18.63 29.91
N ILE A 321 4.78 18.34 31.10
CA ILE A 321 4.45 19.28 32.17
C ILE A 321 5.56 19.25 33.20
#